data_5f001e8e8b08080959568357cf82de20
#
_entry.id   5f001e8e8b08080959568357cf82de20
#
_cell.length_a   1.000
_cell.length_b   1.000
_cell.length_c   1.000
_cell.angle_alpha   90.00
_cell.angle_beta   90.00
_cell.angle_gamma   90.00
#
_symmetry.space_group_name_H-M   'P 1'
#
loop_
_entity.id
_entity.type
_entity.pdbx_description
1 polymer ?
#
loop_
_entity_poly.entity_id
_entity_poly.type
_entity_poly.pdbx_seq_one_letter_code
_entity_poly.pdbx_strand_id
1 'polypeptide(L)'
;ADNSTITATFSEAVFKSRSASGTGFAGNGDLEVSDFVLSMSGGVATLGSATPTSISKSSNAYTLGINYIGLPNGSEVITVIPAQDAIYDNTGNIASTTQSNNTKTFNSEKIRIAKSLEFETGYAQFLSLLKRDADTYIAAFMYNSNDRNGDGYLSAFNISADGETLTEVNVNNSSRWQWESNDYAQGNWVQVDTNTFALAFWDYGNGGYINTFDISADGSTVSEKKQRFQFSASTSTWDGYYNSFIKLSSSIYVIAYQDNNNRGVIATFTISDDGNTIVKKDSEYYISGGGSNNYMAWNSLVKIDDNTVANAHSGASGGAEGWITTYNIDPSSGDITGASGSQNTYV
;
A
#
# COMPACT_ATOMS: atom_id res chain seq x y z
N ALA A 1 21.45 12.99 -7.81
CA ALA A 1 22.17 12.05 -6.93
C ALA A 1 21.18 11.58 -5.87
N ASP A 2 21.12 10.30 -5.67
CA ASP A 2 20.37 9.72 -4.56
C ASP A 2 21.12 9.96 -3.23
N ASN A 3 20.48 9.69 -2.11
CA ASN A 3 21.07 9.84 -0.78
C ASN A 3 21.70 8.53 -0.26
N SER A 4 21.88 7.52 -1.14
CA SER A 4 22.30 6.18 -0.76
C SER A 4 23.80 6.08 -0.43
N THR A 5 24.61 7.05 -0.87
CA THR A 5 26.04 7.05 -0.65
C THR A 5 26.61 8.43 -0.32
N ILE A 6 27.75 8.43 0.39
CA ILE A 6 28.59 9.60 0.62
C ILE A 6 30.05 9.25 0.36
N THR A 7 30.82 10.19 -0.21
CA THR A 7 32.24 9.99 -0.45
C THR A 7 33.06 10.82 0.52
N ALA A 8 33.92 10.16 1.28
CA ALA A 8 34.96 10.77 2.10
C ALA A 8 36.28 10.76 1.37
N THR A 9 36.90 11.92 1.17
CA THR A 9 38.20 12.05 0.47
C THR A 9 39.22 12.53 1.44
N PHE A 10 40.33 11.78 1.55
CA PHE A 10 41.49 12.14 2.40
C PHE A 10 42.51 12.86 1.58
N SER A 11 43.27 13.75 2.22
CA SER A 11 44.39 14.51 1.61
C SER A 11 45.58 13.62 1.27
N GLU A 12 45.67 12.44 1.86
CA GLU A 12 46.74 11.49 1.73
C GLU A 12 46.24 10.04 1.83
N ALA A 13 47.14 9.07 1.63
CA ALA A 13 46.82 7.65 1.83
C ALA A 13 46.56 7.33 3.30
N VAL A 14 45.47 6.59 3.56
CA VAL A 14 45.06 6.20 4.91
C VAL A 14 44.91 4.69 5.03
N PHE A 15 45.05 4.19 6.26
CA PHE A 15 45.14 2.78 6.60
C PHE A 15 44.34 2.46 7.88
N LYS A 16 43.85 1.22 8.01
CA LYS A 16 43.04 0.77 9.18
C LYS A 16 43.87 0.44 10.42
N SER A 17 45.18 0.28 10.28
CA SER A 17 46.07 -0.05 11.39
C SER A 17 47.46 0.52 11.15
N ARG A 18 48.29 0.45 12.16
CA ARG A 18 49.73 0.78 12.10
C ARG A 18 50.58 -0.35 12.65
N SER A 19 51.76 -0.53 12.11
CA SER A 19 52.77 -1.46 12.64
C SER A 19 54.05 -0.72 12.90
N ALA A 20 54.88 -1.23 13.85
CA ALA A 20 56.22 -0.68 14.10
C ALA A 20 57.08 -0.84 12.85
N SER A 21 57.77 0.24 12.46
CA SER A 21 58.65 0.28 11.29
C SER A 21 59.89 1.12 11.62
N GLY A 22 61.04 0.46 11.82
CA GLY A 22 62.26 1.13 12.25
C GLY A 22 62.09 1.84 13.60
N THR A 23 62.32 3.18 13.62
CA THR A 23 62.11 4.03 14.79
C THR A 23 60.71 4.64 14.90
N GLY A 24 59.79 4.27 14.02
CA GLY A 24 58.43 4.84 13.88
C GLY A 24 57.41 3.79 13.63
N PHE A 25 56.29 4.22 12.97
CA PHE A 25 55.19 3.39 12.53
C PHE A 25 54.99 3.53 11.02
N ALA A 26 54.33 2.52 10.42
CA ALA A 26 53.82 2.55 9.06
C ALA A 26 52.35 2.15 9.04
N GLY A 27 51.56 2.80 8.19
CA GLY A 27 50.17 2.45 7.95
C GLY A 27 50.03 1.07 7.29
N ASN A 28 48.99 0.32 7.67
CA ASN A 28 48.75 -1.03 7.15
C ASN A 28 47.27 -1.33 6.99
N GLY A 29 46.93 -1.98 5.88
CA GLY A 29 45.60 -2.48 5.55
C GLY A 29 44.61 -1.43 5.05
N ASP A 30 43.68 -1.87 4.21
CA ASP A 30 42.60 -1.01 3.67
C ASP A 30 41.53 -0.77 4.75
N LEU A 31 40.88 0.39 4.65
CA LEU A 31 39.78 0.74 5.54
C LEU A 31 38.55 -0.16 5.35
N GLU A 32 37.80 -0.36 6.41
CA GLU A 32 36.58 -1.13 6.48
C GLU A 32 35.42 -0.22 6.92
N VAL A 33 34.16 -0.71 6.80
CA VAL A 33 32.98 0.07 7.19
C VAL A 33 33.01 0.47 8.67
N SER A 34 33.59 -0.36 9.55
CA SER A 34 33.73 -0.11 10.98
C SER A 34 34.68 1.04 11.33
N ASP A 35 35.52 1.47 10.39
CA ASP A 35 36.48 2.58 10.60
C ASP A 35 35.81 3.96 10.49
N PHE A 36 34.51 3.98 10.14
CA PHE A 36 33.69 5.18 10.01
C PHE A 36 32.48 5.17 10.90
N VAL A 37 32.12 6.33 11.42
CA VAL A 37 30.86 6.56 12.17
C VAL A 37 30.04 7.60 11.41
N LEU A 38 28.79 7.26 11.15
CA LEU A 38 27.80 8.15 10.56
C LEU A 38 26.89 8.70 11.67
N SER A 39 26.51 9.95 11.53
CA SER A 39 25.41 10.54 12.28
C SER A 39 24.56 11.43 11.39
N MET A 40 23.30 11.62 11.74
CA MET A 40 22.37 12.46 10.98
C MET A 40 21.65 13.40 11.95
N SER A 41 21.43 14.64 11.50
CA SER A 41 20.69 15.64 12.25
C SER A 41 19.81 16.45 11.29
N GLY A 42 18.78 17.11 11.84
CA GLY A 42 17.81 17.88 11.06
C GLY A 42 16.82 16.98 10.31
N GLY A 43 15.85 17.61 9.62
CA GLY A 43 14.87 16.94 8.77
C GLY A 43 13.93 15.97 9.47
N VAL A 44 13.35 15.05 8.68
CA VAL A 44 12.36 14.05 9.12
C VAL A 44 12.87 12.62 8.95
N ALA A 45 13.82 12.39 8.04
CA ALA A 45 14.46 11.09 7.91
C ALA A 45 15.47 10.86 9.06
N THR A 46 15.66 9.61 9.42
CA THR A 46 16.59 9.19 10.48
C THR A 46 17.60 8.18 9.96
N LEU A 47 18.77 8.11 10.58
CA LEU A 47 19.79 7.15 10.21
C LEU A 47 19.39 5.75 10.71
N GLY A 48 19.37 4.76 9.82
CA GLY A 48 19.06 3.37 10.15
C GLY A 48 20.28 2.61 10.73
N SER A 49 21.49 3.09 10.46
CA SER A 49 22.76 2.53 10.98
C SER A 49 23.82 3.61 11.09
N ALA A 50 24.48 3.67 12.23
CA ALA A 50 25.67 4.53 12.42
C ALA A 50 26.93 4.00 11.73
N THR A 51 26.93 2.74 11.31
CA THR A 51 28.00 2.15 10.49
C THR A 51 27.59 2.12 9.04
N PRO A 52 28.45 2.54 8.10
CA PRO A 52 28.17 2.42 6.66
C PRO A 52 27.80 0.99 6.26
N THR A 53 26.88 0.85 5.31
CA THR A 53 26.45 -0.48 4.80
C THR A 53 27.41 -1.09 3.80
N SER A 54 28.24 -0.26 3.17
CA SER A 54 29.25 -0.66 2.19
C SER A 54 30.40 0.34 2.15
N ILE A 55 31.53 -0.09 1.64
CA ILE A 55 32.70 0.75 1.37
C ILE A 55 33.32 0.36 0.04
N SER A 56 33.71 1.34 -0.75
CA SER A 56 34.54 1.15 -1.93
C SER A 56 35.59 2.24 -2.01
N LYS A 57 36.78 1.89 -2.50
CA LYS A 57 37.95 2.78 -2.57
C LYS A 57 38.33 3.13 -4.00
N SER A 58 38.58 4.40 -4.24
CA SER A 58 39.18 4.89 -5.47
C SER A 58 40.27 5.92 -5.11
N SER A 59 41.54 5.54 -5.17
CA SER A 59 42.65 6.36 -4.67
C SER A 59 42.48 6.70 -3.18
N ASN A 60 42.42 7.99 -2.83
CA ASN A 60 42.19 8.48 -1.45
C ASN A 60 40.70 8.75 -1.15
N ALA A 61 39.79 8.40 -2.06
CA ALA A 61 38.37 8.58 -1.91
C ALA A 61 37.68 7.26 -1.53
N TYR A 62 36.85 7.29 -0.50
CA TYR A 62 36.08 6.17 -0.01
C TYR A 62 34.59 6.49 -0.13
N THR A 63 33.88 5.72 -0.95
CA THR A 63 32.43 5.82 -1.07
C THR A 63 31.78 4.88 -0.07
N LEU A 64 30.96 5.44 0.81
CA LEU A 64 30.31 4.79 1.94
C LEU A 64 28.81 4.67 1.66
N GLY A 65 28.25 3.48 1.82
CA GLY A 65 26.81 3.25 1.74
C GLY A 65 26.10 3.78 2.99
N ILE A 66 24.93 4.41 2.78
CA ILE A 66 24.11 4.97 3.85
C ILE A 66 22.78 4.22 3.91
N ASN A 67 22.39 3.80 5.11
CA ASN A 67 21.04 3.32 5.40
C ASN A 67 20.27 4.39 6.18
N TYR A 68 19.13 4.85 5.64
CA TYR A 68 18.25 5.81 6.33
C TYR A 68 16.80 5.35 6.24
N ILE A 69 15.97 5.84 7.15
CA ILE A 69 14.56 5.50 7.30
C ILE A 69 13.74 6.77 7.12
N GLY A 70 12.68 6.71 6.30
CA GLY A 70 11.83 7.84 5.95
C GLY A 70 12.29 8.56 4.69
N LEU A 71 11.50 9.52 4.22
CA LEU A 71 11.79 10.32 3.02
C LEU A 71 12.48 11.63 3.43
N PRO A 72 13.73 11.87 3.03
CA PRO A 72 14.43 13.10 3.30
C PRO A 72 13.70 14.33 2.77
N ASN A 73 13.60 15.38 3.58
CA ASN A 73 12.99 16.64 3.19
C ASN A 73 13.99 17.72 2.73
N GLY A 74 15.29 17.39 2.74
CA GLY A 74 16.38 18.28 2.34
C GLY A 74 16.94 19.13 3.48
N SER A 75 16.49 18.91 4.73
CA SER A 75 17.06 19.53 5.92
C SER A 75 17.96 18.58 6.71
N GLU A 76 18.04 17.33 6.30
CA GLU A 76 18.91 16.33 6.91
C GLU A 76 20.38 16.61 6.57
N VAL A 77 21.22 16.58 7.58
CA VAL A 77 22.66 16.71 7.46
C VAL A 77 23.32 15.44 7.94
N ILE A 78 23.93 14.70 7.01
CA ILE A 78 24.79 13.54 7.33
C ILE A 78 26.18 14.03 7.71
N THR A 79 26.74 13.46 8.75
CA THR A 79 28.11 13.70 9.24
C THR A 79 28.86 12.39 9.20
N VAL A 80 30.08 12.41 8.69
CA VAL A 80 31.00 11.26 8.66
C VAL A 80 32.23 11.59 9.48
N ILE A 81 32.56 10.74 10.45
CA ILE A 81 33.82 10.86 11.23
C ILE A 81 34.58 9.55 11.22
N PRO A 82 35.92 9.57 11.36
CA PRO A 82 36.67 8.38 11.71
C PRO A 82 36.17 7.79 13.02
N ALA A 83 36.08 6.45 13.10
CA ALA A 83 35.94 5.80 14.40
C ALA A 83 37.20 6.04 15.23
N GLN A 84 37.07 6.02 16.54
CA GLN A 84 38.19 6.31 17.42
C GLN A 84 39.33 5.29 17.18
N ASP A 85 40.52 5.80 16.98
CA ASP A 85 41.76 5.01 16.77
C ASP A 85 41.69 4.01 15.59
N ALA A 86 40.88 4.32 14.59
CA ALA A 86 40.63 3.39 13.49
C ALA A 86 41.33 3.76 12.17
N ILE A 87 41.68 5.03 11.94
CA ILE A 87 42.26 5.50 10.67
C ILE A 87 43.64 6.15 10.95
N TYR A 88 44.64 5.73 10.21
CA TYR A 88 46.04 6.15 10.35
C TYR A 88 46.59 6.68 9.04
N ASP A 89 47.50 7.66 9.08
CA ASP A 89 48.33 8.04 7.93
C ASP A 89 49.49 7.03 7.68
N ASN A 90 50.27 7.28 6.68
CA ASN A 90 51.41 6.42 6.34
C ASN A 90 52.55 6.44 7.39
N THR A 91 52.56 7.41 8.30
CA THR A 91 53.51 7.53 9.41
C THR A 91 52.96 7.07 10.74
N GLY A 92 51.72 6.58 10.76
CA GLY A 92 51.05 6.03 11.92
C GLY A 92 50.39 7.05 12.84
N ASN A 93 50.20 8.28 12.40
CA ASN A 93 49.37 9.25 13.12
C ASN A 93 47.90 8.94 12.98
N ILE A 94 47.13 9.15 14.03
CA ILE A 94 45.72 8.85 14.07
C ILE A 94 44.93 10.02 13.48
N ALA A 95 43.94 9.72 12.64
CA ALA A 95 43.01 10.71 12.15
C ALA A 95 42.10 11.20 13.31
N SER A 96 41.96 12.52 13.44
CA SER A 96 41.10 13.11 14.44
C SER A 96 39.63 12.75 14.21
N THR A 97 38.90 12.45 15.27
CA THR A 97 37.43 12.32 15.24
C THR A 97 36.73 13.68 15.11
N THR A 98 37.44 14.79 15.32
CA THR A 98 36.93 16.15 15.09
C THR A 98 37.33 16.60 13.69
N GLN A 99 36.36 16.78 12.81
CA GLN A 99 36.53 17.20 11.43
C GLN A 99 35.68 18.44 11.16
N SER A 100 36.07 19.28 10.18
CA SER A 100 35.40 20.54 9.87
C SER A 100 34.65 20.53 8.53
N ASN A 101 34.91 19.55 7.67
CA ASN A 101 34.37 19.47 6.28
C ASN A 101 33.76 18.10 5.99
N ASN A 102 33.17 17.48 7.00
CA ASN A 102 32.73 16.10 7.04
C ASN A 102 31.19 15.95 7.01
N THR A 103 30.49 16.98 6.58
CA THR A 103 29.03 17.01 6.52
C THR A 103 28.52 17.21 5.09
N LYS A 104 27.33 16.65 4.82
CA LYS A 104 26.60 16.88 3.58
C LYS A 104 25.10 16.92 3.84
N THR A 105 24.41 17.89 3.25
CA THR A 105 22.95 17.95 3.27
C THR A 105 22.39 16.94 2.26
N PHE A 106 21.36 16.19 2.67
CA PHE A 106 20.62 15.31 1.80
C PHE A 106 19.79 16.08 0.79
N ASN A 107 19.56 15.49 -0.38
CA ASN A 107 18.57 16.02 -1.30
C ASN A 107 17.17 15.70 -0.79
N SER A 108 16.23 16.61 -0.96
CA SER A 108 14.81 16.33 -0.69
C SER A 108 14.29 15.25 -1.64
N GLU A 109 13.74 14.19 -1.08
CA GLU A 109 13.02 13.17 -1.82
C GLU A 109 11.53 13.51 -1.78
N LYS A 110 11.07 14.26 -2.77
CA LYS A 110 9.66 14.61 -2.92
C LYS A 110 8.90 13.42 -3.49
N ILE A 111 7.65 13.26 -3.06
CA ILE A 111 6.72 12.37 -3.77
C ILE A 111 6.66 12.82 -5.23
N ARG A 112 7.00 11.93 -6.15
CA ARG A 112 6.96 12.17 -7.59
C ARG A 112 6.08 11.11 -8.24
N ILE A 113 5.44 11.47 -9.34
CA ILE A 113 4.86 10.48 -10.24
C ILE A 113 6.05 9.78 -10.92
N ALA A 114 6.24 8.49 -10.63
CA ALA A 114 7.26 7.67 -11.28
C ALA A 114 6.88 7.43 -12.74
N LYS A 115 5.63 6.98 -12.97
CA LYS A 115 5.06 6.74 -14.29
C LYS A 115 3.56 6.99 -14.28
N SER A 116 3.02 7.34 -15.44
CA SER A 116 1.58 7.34 -15.70
C SER A 116 1.31 6.68 -17.04
N LEU A 117 0.17 5.98 -17.13
CA LEU A 117 -0.33 5.37 -18.35
C LEU A 117 -1.81 5.72 -18.48
N GLU A 118 -2.20 6.27 -19.61
CA GLU A 118 -3.60 6.39 -19.99
C GLU A 118 -4.01 5.08 -20.67
N PHE A 119 -4.85 4.28 -20.00
CA PHE A 119 -5.30 2.98 -20.51
C PHE A 119 -6.71 3.03 -21.12
N GLU A 120 -7.41 4.15 -20.93
CA GLU A 120 -8.74 4.37 -21.48
C GLU A 120 -8.91 5.85 -21.85
N THR A 121 -9.28 6.12 -23.11
CA THR A 121 -9.47 7.47 -23.63
C THR A 121 -10.93 7.96 -23.54
N GLY A 122 -11.86 7.07 -23.18
CA GLY A 122 -13.27 7.37 -22.96
C GLY A 122 -13.60 7.64 -21.49
N TYR A 123 -14.85 7.44 -21.12
CA TYR A 123 -15.30 7.57 -19.74
C TYR A 123 -14.96 6.31 -18.95
N ALA A 124 -13.92 6.36 -18.12
CA ALA A 124 -13.63 5.36 -17.09
C ALA A 124 -14.04 5.93 -15.71
N GLN A 125 -14.98 5.28 -15.04
CA GLN A 125 -15.47 5.69 -13.72
C GLN A 125 -15.47 4.50 -12.75
N PHE A 126 -15.60 4.80 -11.45
CA PHE A 126 -15.68 3.79 -10.38
C PHE A 126 -14.53 2.77 -10.42
N LEU A 127 -13.31 3.29 -10.56
CA LEU A 127 -12.11 2.49 -10.69
C LEU A 127 -11.74 1.83 -9.36
N SER A 128 -11.33 0.57 -9.45
CA SER A 128 -10.81 -0.21 -8.34
C SER A 128 -9.60 -0.99 -8.83
N LEU A 129 -8.51 -0.97 -8.08
CA LEU A 129 -7.24 -1.61 -8.43
C LEU A 129 -6.93 -2.75 -7.48
N LEU A 130 -6.74 -3.95 -8.03
CA LEU A 130 -6.27 -5.13 -7.33
C LEU A 130 -4.78 -5.32 -7.59
N LYS A 131 -3.99 -5.56 -6.54
CA LYS A 131 -2.66 -6.14 -6.67
C LYS A 131 -2.80 -7.66 -6.66
N ARG A 132 -2.52 -8.31 -7.81
CA ARG A 132 -2.62 -9.77 -7.96
C ARG A 132 -1.40 -10.47 -7.36
N ASP A 133 -0.18 -9.97 -7.64
CA ASP A 133 1.08 -10.48 -7.11
C ASP A 133 2.17 -9.38 -7.09
N ALA A 134 3.44 -9.76 -7.26
CA ALA A 134 4.56 -8.83 -7.11
C ALA A 134 4.50 -7.65 -8.09
N ASP A 135 4.11 -7.91 -9.33
CA ASP A 135 4.16 -6.96 -10.45
C ASP A 135 2.88 -6.90 -11.31
N THR A 136 1.91 -7.80 -11.09
CA THR A 136 0.66 -7.86 -11.85
C THR A 136 -0.49 -7.19 -11.09
N TYR A 137 -1.21 -6.31 -11.76
CA TYR A 137 -2.34 -5.53 -11.24
C TYR A 137 -3.54 -5.62 -12.17
N ILE A 138 -4.75 -5.63 -11.60
CA ILE A 138 -6.03 -5.66 -12.34
C ILE A 138 -6.86 -4.46 -11.94
N ALA A 139 -7.27 -3.67 -12.92
CA ALA A 139 -8.25 -2.61 -12.72
C ALA A 139 -9.65 -3.09 -13.12
N ALA A 140 -10.63 -2.86 -12.26
CA ALA A 140 -12.03 -2.94 -12.60
C ALA A 140 -12.59 -1.52 -12.74
N PHE A 141 -13.38 -1.27 -13.77
CA PHE A 141 -13.96 0.05 -14.04
C PHE A 141 -15.22 -0.03 -14.86
N MET A 142 -16.02 1.02 -14.76
CA MET A 142 -17.17 1.25 -15.65
C MET A 142 -16.71 2.00 -16.90
N TYR A 143 -17.17 1.58 -18.06
CA TYR A 143 -16.94 2.25 -19.32
C TYR A 143 -18.25 2.57 -20.06
N ASN A 144 -18.24 3.66 -20.78
CA ASN A 144 -19.21 4.00 -21.84
C ASN A 144 -20.55 4.58 -21.40
N SER A 145 -20.64 5.44 -20.37
CA SER A 145 -21.84 6.28 -20.29
C SER A 145 -21.58 7.64 -19.61
N ASN A 146 -22.34 8.65 -20.08
CA ASN A 146 -22.43 9.95 -19.42
C ASN A 146 -23.32 9.88 -18.16
N ASP A 147 -23.86 8.73 -17.88
CA ASP A 147 -24.69 8.41 -16.72
C ASP A 147 -24.22 7.09 -16.08
N ARG A 148 -24.79 6.70 -14.98
CA ARG A 148 -24.32 5.62 -14.11
C ARG A 148 -24.59 4.19 -14.62
N ASN A 149 -24.90 4.03 -15.91
CA ASN A 149 -25.33 2.79 -16.54
C ASN A 149 -24.31 2.28 -17.55
N GLY A 150 -23.05 2.11 -17.13
CA GLY A 150 -21.99 1.64 -18.02
C GLY A 150 -21.66 0.16 -17.80
N ASP A 151 -21.04 -0.44 -18.82
CA ASP A 151 -20.56 -1.82 -18.74
C ASP A 151 -19.36 -1.96 -17.81
N GLY A 152 -19.22 -3.12 -17.17
CA GLY A 152 -18.07 -3.47 -16.32
C GLY A 152 -16.93 -4.09 -17.12
N TYR A 153 -15.74 -3.50 -17.03
CA TYR A 153 -14.52 -3.95 -17.69
C TYR A 153 -13.40 -4.25 -16.72
N LEU A 154 -12.52 -5.15 -17.13
CA LEU A 154 -11.24 -5.43 -16.51
C LEU A 154 -10.09 -5.13 -17.47
N SER A 155 -9.05 -4.49 -16.99
CA SER A 155 -7.74 -4.36 -17.65
C SER A 155 -6.63 -4.83 -16.72
N ALA A 156 -5.57 -5.39 -17.27
CA ALA A 156 -4.42 -5.86 -16.52
C ALA A 156 -3.17 -5.03 -16.83
N PHE A 157 -2.28 -4.91 -15.85
CA PHE A 157 -1.06 -4.11 -15.94
C PHE A 157 0.09 -4.82 -15.24
N ASN A 158 1.28 -4.68 -15.80
CA ASN A 158 2.52 -4.96 -15.10
C ASN A 158 3.15 -3.65 -14.62
N ILE A 159 3.47 -3.59 -13.33
CA ILE A 159 4.12 -2.45 -12.69
C ILE A 159 5.40 -2.95 -12.01
N SER A 160 6.56 -2.45 -12.44
CA SER A 160 7.84 -2.80 -11.81
C SER A 160 7.88 -2.36 -10.34
N ALA A 161 8.72 -3.02 -9.53
CA ALA A 161 8.83 -2.74 -8.09
C ALA A 161 9.22 -1.29 -7.77
N ASP A 162 9.97 -0.62 -8.65
CA ASP A 162 10.34 0.79 -8.55
C ASP A 162 9.28 1.75 -9.10
N GLY A 163 8.21 1.23 -9.74
CA GLY A 163 7.15 2.01 -10.36
C GLY A 163 7.55 2.71 -11.69
N GLU A 164 8.75 2.51 -12.20
CA GLU A 164 9.25 3.21 -13.40
C GLU A 164 8.80 2.55 -14.72
N THR A 165 8.40 1.27 -14.66
CA THR A 165 7.83 0.56 -15.81
C THR A 165 6.37 0.24 -15.53
N LEU A 166 5.49 0.69 -16.41
CA LEU A 166 4.05 0.45 -16.38
C LEU A 166 3.60 0.08 -17.78
N THR A 167 3.12 -1.16 -17.96
CA THR A 167 2.68 -1.70 -19.25
C THR A 167 1.33 -2.36 -19.12
N GLU A 168 0.47 -2.18 -20.11
CA GLU A 168 -0.81 -2.85 -20.21
C GLU A 168 -0.63 -4.28 -20.72
N VAL A 169 -1.43 -5.22 -20.18
CA VAL A 169 -1.48 -6.62 -20.57
C VAL A 169 -2.82 -6.90 -21.19
N ASN A 170 -2.84 -7.58 -22.33
CA ASN A 170 -4.09 -7.99 -22.96
C ASN A 170 -4.79 -9.06 -22.12
N VAL A 171 -5.99 -8.76 -21.65
CA VAL A 171 -6.86 -9.70 -20.93
C VAL A 171 -7.74 -10.43 -21.96
N ASN A 172 -7.64 -11.77 -21.99
CA ASN A 172 -8.42 -12.59 -22.93
C ASN A 172 -8.30 -12.13 -24.41
N ASN A 173 -7.08 -11.73 -24.83
CA ASN A 173 -6.73 -11.18 -26.14
C ASN A 173 -7.31 -9.79 -26.43
N SER A 174 -7.70 -9.02 -25.44
CA SER A 174 -8.17 -7.63 -25.58
C SER A 174 -7.46 -6.73 -24.56
N SER A 175 -7.25 -5.45 -24.87
CA SER A 175 -6.75 -4.46 -23.92
C SER A 175 -7.67 -4.29 -22.72
N ARG A 176 -8.94 -4.58 -22.90
CA ARG A 176 -9.96 -4.63 -21.84
C ARG A 176 -10.93 -5.78 -22.11
N TRP A 177 -11.37 -6.45 -21.05
CA TRP A 177 -12.34 -7.53 -21.11
C TRP A 177 -13.64 -7.12 -20.43
N GLN A 178 -14.75 -7.13 -21.19
CA GLN A 178 -16.08 -6.89 -20.67
C GLN A 178 -16.57 -8.15 -19.95
N TRP A 179 -16.85 -8.03 -18.66
CA TRP A 179 -17.39 -9.12 -17.85
C TRP A 179 -18.83 -8.86 -17.43
N GLU A 180 -19.27 -7.60 -17.49
CA GLU A 180 -20.61 -7.18 -17.12
C GLU A 180 -21.20 -6.27 -18.20
N SER A 181 -22.45 -6.52 -18.57
CA SER A 181 -23.21 -5.68 -19.51
C SER A 181 -24.30 -4.94 -18.75
N ASN A 182 -24.25 -3.63 -18.80
CA ASN A 182 -25.12 -2.67 -18.12
C ASN A 182 -24.92 -2.62 -16.57
N ASP A 183 -24.83 -1.41 -16.06
CA ASP A 183 -25.05 -1.04 -14.66
C ASP A 183 -23.94 -1.36 -13.66
N TYR A 184 -22.68 -1.64 -14.07
CA TYR A 184 -21.57 -1.73 -13.13
C TYR A 184 -21.23 -0.36 -12.51
N ALA A 185 -21.13 -0.30 -11.21
CA ALA A 185 -20.51 0.82 -10.52
C ALA A 185 -19.84 0.39 -9.21
N GLN A 186 -18.80 1.09 -8.86
CA GLN A 186 -18.04 1.01 -7.61
C GLN A 186 -17.75 -0.43 -7.13
N GLY A 187 -16.58 -0.95 -7.47
CA GLY A 187 -16.13 -2.28 -7.05
C GLY A 187 -14.98 -2.24 -6.04
N ASN A 188 -14.94 -3.27 -5.19
CA ASN A 188 -13.84 -3.51 -4.25
C ASN A 188 -13.41 -4.96 -4.33
N TRP A 189 -12.09 -5.17 -4.45
CA TRP A 189 -11.46 -6.47 -4.60
C TRP A 189 -10.99 -7.07 -3.29
N VAL A 190 -11.08 -8.39 -3.19
CA VAL A 190 -10.36 -9.20 -2.20
C VAL A 190 -9.76 -10.44 -2.85
N GLN A 191 -8.62 -10.87 -2.36
CA GLN A 191 -8.04 -12.17 -2.74
C GLN A 191 -8.70 -13.28 -1.93
N VAL A 192 -9.22 -14.29 -2.61
CA VAL A 192 -9.82 -15.50 -2.01
C VAL A 192 -8.75 -16.56 -1.81
N ASP A 193 -8.10 -16.96 -2.90
CA ASP A 193 -6.99 -17.89 -2.94
C ASP A 193 -5.90 -17.39 -3.89
N THR A 194 -4.88 -18.17 -4.16
CA THR A 194 -3.71 -17.79 -4.99
C THR A 194 -4.11 -17.23 -6.35
N ASN A 195 -5.12 -17.81 -7.00
CA ASN A 195 -5.59 -17.39 -8.32
C ASN A 195 -7.03 -16.90 -8.33
N THR A 196 -7.76 -17.06 -7.23
CA THR A 196 -9.17 -16.72 -7.12
C THR A 196 -9.35 -15.39 -6.37
N PHE A 197 -10.12 -14.50 -6.97
CA PHE A 197 -10.39 -13.16 -6.45
C PHE A 197 -11.89 -12.89 -6.46
N ALA A 198 -12.36 -12.09 -5.52
CA ALA A 198 -13.76 -11.67 -5.45
C ALA A 198 -13.86 -10.15 -5.60
N LEU A 199 -14.82 -9.70 -6.39
CA LEU A 199 -15.17 -8.31 -6.60
C LEU A 199 -16.58 -8.08 -6.05
N ALA A 200 -16.70 -7.24 -5.02
CA ALA A 200 -17.99 -6.72 -4.61
C ALA A 200 -18.29 -5.43 -5.36
N PHE A 201 -19.47 -5.32 -5.93
CA PHE A 201 -19.86 -4.16 -6.73
C PHE A 201 -21.34 -3.84 -6.57
N TRP A 202 -21.69 -2.63 -6.96
CA TRP A 202 -23.06 -2.19 -7.06
C TRP A 202 -23.51 -2.18 -8.51
N ASP A 203 -24.69 -2.74 -8.74
CA ASP A 203 -25.40 -2.76 -10.03
C ASP A 203 -26.59 -1.79 -9.94
N TYR A 204 -26.58 -0.77 -10.80
CA TYR A 204 -27.58 0.31 -10.75
C TYR A 204 -29.00 -0.21 -10.94
N GLY A 205 -29.85 -0.06 -9.92
CA GLY A 205 -31.23 -0.50 -9.96
C GLY A 205 -31.47 -1.97 -9.61
N ASN A 206 -30.40 -2.77 -9.42
CA ASN A 206 -30.50 -4.21 -9.13
C ASN A 206 -29.92 -4.62 -7.78
N GLY A 207 -29.10 -3.75 -7.13
CA GLY A 207 -28.55 -3.98 -5.79
C GLY A 207 -27.07 -4.28 -5.77
N GLY A 208 -26.59 -4.88 -4.67
CA GLY A 208 -25.19 -5.20 -4.45
C GLY A 208 -24.88 -6.67 -4.77
N TYR A 209 -23.76 -6.89 -5.47
CA TYR A 209 -23.33 -8.22 -5.94
C TYR A 209 -21.87 -8.52 -5.59
N ILE A 210 -21.56 -9.80 -5.48
CA ILE A 210 -20.18 -10.34 -5.48
C ILE A 210 -20.04 -11.31 -6.66
N ASN A 211 -19.03 -11.07 -7.50
CA ASN A 211 -18.57 -12.04 -8.49
C ASN A 211 -17.18 -12.55 -8.11
N THR A 212 -16.85 -13.78 -8.48
CA THR A 212 -15.54 -14.36 -8.29
C THR A 212 -14.88 -14.68 -9.62
N PHE A 213 -13.57 -14.52 -9.68
CA PHE A 213 -12.77 -14.67 -10.90
C PHE A 213 -11.51 -15.48 -10.61
N ASP A 214 -11.10 -16.32 -11.56
CA ASP A 214 -9.72 -16.79 -11.65
C ASP A 214 -8.93 -15.83 -12.53
N ILE A 215 -7.75 -15.45 -12.06
CA ILE A 215 -6.84 -14.56 -12.76
C ILE A 215 -5.46 -15.22 -12.84
N SER A 216 -4.95 -15.41 -14.07
CA SER A 216 -3.62 -15.96 -14.29
C SER A 216 -2.52 -15.08 -13.67
N ALA A 217 -1.34 -15.66 -13.41
CA ALA A 217 -0.23 -14.95 -12.78
C ALA A 217 0.22 -13.70 -13.55
N ASP A 218 0.18 -13.76 -14.88
CA ASP A 218 0.53 -12.69 -15.78
C ASP A 218 -0.62 -11.71 -16.09
N GLY A 219 -1.82 -11.94 -15.54
CA GLY A 219 -3.02 -11.14 -15.79
C GLY A 219 -3.65 -11.35 -17.17
N SER A 220 -3.05 -12.17 -18.04
CA SER A 220 -3.51 -12.31 -19.44
C SER A 220 -4.81 -13.10 -19.61
N THR A 221 -5.16 -13.92 -18.64
CA THR A 221 -6.38 -14.73 -18.64
C THR A 221 -7.20 -14.45 -17.39
N VAL A 222 -8.45 -14.08 -17.60
CA VAL A 222 -9.46 -13.91 -16.56
C VAL A 222 -10.69 -14.73 -16.91
N SER A 223 -11.18 -15.51 -15.96
CA SER A 223 -12.43 -16.26 -16.09
C SER A 223 -13.34 -16.05 -14.90
N GLU A 224 -14.59 -15.76 -15.13
CA GLU A 224 -15.60 -15.65 -14.09
C GLU A 224 -15.97 -17.04 -13.59
N LYS A 225 -16.01 -17.22 -12.25
CA LYS A 225 -16.35 -18.47 -11.56
C LYS A 225 -17.80 -18.51 -11.12
N LYS A 226 -18.18 -17.53 -10.29
CA LYS A 226 -19.53 -17.41 -9.75
C LYS A 226 -20.17 -16.15 -10.30
N GLN A 227 -21.23 -16.33 -11.03
CA GLN A 227 -22.03 -15.22 -11.49
C GLN A 227 -22.92 -14.68 -10.38
N ARG A 228 -22.81 -13.40 -10.10
CA ARG A 228 -23.75 -12.57 -9.33
C ARG A 228 -24.32 -13.21 -8.08
N PHE A 229 -23.53 -13.32 -7.03
CA PHE A 229 -24.08 -13.53 -5.71
C PHE A 229 -24.64 -12.21 -5.17
N GLN A 230 -25.95 -12.08 -5.06
CA GLN A 230 -26.60 -10.87 -4.57
C GLN A 230 -26.52 -10.79 -3.04
N PHE A 231 -25.77 -9.82 -2.51
CA PHE A 231 -25.66 -9.61 -1.07
C PHE A 231 -26.70 -8.63 -0.53
N SER A 232 -27.21 -7.74 -1.39
CA SER A 232 -28.27 -6.80 -1.08
C SER A 232 -29.29 -6.81 -2.21
N ALA A 233 -30.54 -7.16 -1.89
CA ALA A 233 -31.60 -7.40 -2.84
C ALA A 233 -32.68 -6.34 -2.74
N SER A 234 -32.62 -5.32 -3.60
CA SER A 234 -33.70 -4.35 -3.73
C SER A 234 -33.74 -3.78 -5.15
N THR A 235 -34.91 -3.42 -5.59
CA THR A 235 -35.15 -2.66 -6.83
C THR A 235 -34.86 -1.16 -6.67
N SER A 236 -34.32 -0.74 -5.50
CA SER A 236 -33.92 0.65 -5.25
C SER A 236 -32.57 0.97 -5.89
N THR A 237 -32.47 2.15 -6.43
CA THR A 237 -31.27 2.65 -7.13
C THR A 237 -30.03 2.80 -6.25
N TRP A 238 -30.10 2.60 -4.92
CA TRP A 238 -29.01 2.88 -4.00
C TRP A 238 -28.62 1.69 -3.11
N ASP A 239 -29.21 0.51 -3.30
CA ASP A 239 -29.00 -0.66 -2.47
C ASP A 239 -27.68 -1.37 -2.84
N GLY A 240 -26.76 -1.50 -1.89
CA GLY A 240 -25.41 -2.02 -2.11
C GLY A 240 -24.36 -0.97 -2.51
N TYR A 241 -24.75 0.29 -2.55
CA TYR A 241 -23.89 1.41 -2.92
C TYR A 241 -22.86 1.74 -1.83
N TYR A 242 -21.81 2.47 -2.18
CA TYR A 242 -20.70 2.84 -1.28
C TYR A 242 -20.14 1.65 -0.50
N ASN A 243 -20.04 0.49 -1.16
CA ASN A 243 -19.53 -0.70 -0.51
C ASN A 243 -18.02 -0.63 -0.23
N SER A 244 -17.59 -1.32 0.83
CA SER A 244 -16.21 -1.62 1.14
C SER A 244 -16.12 -3.09 1.52
N PHE A 245 -15.15 -3.82 0.97
CA PHE A 245 -15.05 -5.26 1.06
C PHE A 245 -13.65 -5.68 1.47
N ILE A 246 -13.53 -6.50 2.52
CA ILE A 246 -12.26 -6.98 3.05
C ILE A 246 -12.32 -8.48 3.39
N LYS A 247 -11.16 -9.14 3.43
CA LYS A 247 -10.97 -10.48 3.99
C LYS A 247 -10.55 -10.35 5.45
N LEU A 248 -11.36 -10.90 6.37
CA LEU A 248 -11.09 -10.85 7.81
C LEU A 248 -10.20 -12.01 8.25
N SER A 249 -10.58 -13.26 7.91
CA SER A 249 -9.85 -14.48 8.25
C SER A 249 -9.63 -15.35 7.02
N SER A 250 -9.16 -16.57 7.20
CA SER A 250 -8.96 -17.51 6.10
C SER A 250 -10.24 -17.76 5.28
N SER A 251 -11.41 -17.70 5.92
CA SER A 251 -12.70 -18.02 5.29
C SER A 251 -13.77 -16.94 5.42
N ILE A 252 -13.58 -15.93 6.28
CA ILE A 252 -14.59 -14.90 6.53
C ILE A 252 -14.24 -13.60 5.80
N TYR A 253 -15.22 -13.09 5.08
CA TYR A 253 -15.19 -11.83 4.35
C TYR A 253 -16.24 -10.89 4.91
N VAL A 254 -15.97 -9.59 4.91
CA VAL A 254 -16.83 -8.55 5.49
C VAL A 254 -17.09 -7.48 4.44
N ILE A 255 -18.36 -7.14 4.26
CA ILE A 255 -18.80 -5.98 3.46
C ILE A 255 -19.51 -4.98 4.37
N ALA A 256 -19.19 -3.70 4.21
CA ALA A 256 -20.01 -2.59 4.66
C ALA A 256 -20.62 -1.88 3.44
N TYR A 257 -21.92 -1.57 3.49
CA TYR A 257 -22.63 -0.94 2.36
C TYR A 257 -23.84 -0.13 2.82
N GLN A 258 -24.40 0.67 1.93
CA GLN A 258 -25.66 1.36 2.12
C GLN A 258 -26.82 0.50 1.60
N ASP A 259 -27.90 0.34 2.38
CA ASP A 259 -29.13 -0.33 1.93
C ASP A 259 -30.12 0.64 1.25
N ASN A 260 -31.22 0.09 0.76
CA ASN A 260 -32.28 0.83 0.07
C ASN A 260 -33.04 1.87 0.94
N ASN A 261 -32.85 1.82 2.25
CA ASN A 261 -33.41 2.79 3.21
C ASN A 261 -32.33 3.80 3.66
N ASN A 262 -31.23 3.89 2.94
CA ASN A 262 -30.06 4.70 3.27
C ASN A 262 -29.40 4.35 4.61
N ARG A 263 -29.58 3.11 5.09
CA ARG A 263 -28.96 2.63 6.33
C ARG A 263 -27.63 1.96 6.02
N GLY A 264 -26.69 2.09 6.93
CA GLY A 264 -25.46 1.31 6.87
C GLY A 264 -25.71 -0.13 7.31
N VAL A 265 -25.16 -1.07 6.56
CA VAL A 265 -25.18 -2.50 6.84
C VAL A 265 -23.76 -3.01 6.85
N ILE A 266 -23.41 -3.80 7.85
CA ILE A 266 -22.25 -4.66 7.85
C ILE A 266 -22.71 -6.10 7.68
N ALA A 267 -22.10 -6.87 6.80
CA ALA A 267 -22.44 -8.26 6.55
C ALA A 267 -21.21 -9.13 6.36
N THR A 268 -21.31 -10.38 6.79
CA THR A 268 -20.24 -11.36 6.71
C THR A 268 -20.59 -12.49 5.74
N PHE A 269 -19.56 -13.05 5.11
CA PHE A 269 -19.68 -14.08 4.09
C PHE A 269 -18.58 -15.11 4.24
N THR A 270 -18.85 -16.32 3.76
CA THR A 270 -17.81 -17.28 3.37
C THR A 270 -17.76 -17.38 1.86
N ILE A 271 -16.55 -17.51 1.31
CA ILE A 271 -16.29 -17.79 -0.10
C ILE A 271 -15.40 -19.02 -0.14
N SER A 272 -15.79 -20.07 -0.88
CA SER A 272 -14.93 -21.25 -1.07
C SER A 272 -13.66 -20.88 -1.82
N ASP A 273 -12.55 -21.59 -1.57
CA ASP A 273 -11.25 -21.31 -2.19
C ASP A 273 -11.32 -21.32 -3.72
N ASP A 274 -12.16 -22.19 -4.29
CA ASP A 274 -12.42 -22.25 -5.73
C ASP A 274 -13.36 -21.14 -6.25
N GLY A 275 -13.87 -20.30 -5.38
CA GLY A 275 -14.77 -19.18 -5.72
C GLY A 275 -16.19 -19.57 -6.12
N ASN A 276 -16.52 -20.87 -6.17
CA ASN A 276 -17.82 -21.33 -6.71
C ASN A 276 -18.99 -21.19 -5.71
N THR A 277 -18.70 -21.11 -4.43
CA THR A 277 -19.73 -21.03 -3.38
C THR A 277 -19.52 -19.77 -2.55
N ILE A 278 -20.56 -18.93 -2.49
CA ILE A 278 -20.64 -17.75 -1.63
C ILE A 278 -21.85 -17.92 -0.71
N VAL A 279 -21.65 -17.78 0.59
CA VAL A 279 -22.72 -17.90 1.60
C VAL A 279 -22.69 -16.68 2.52
N LYS A 280 -23.79 -15.96 2.61
CA LYS A 280 -23.99 -14.92 3.63
C LYS A 280 -24.14 -15.59 4.99
N LYS A 281 -23.38 -15.14 5.98
CA LYS A 281 -23.37 -15.68 7.33
C LYS A 281 -24.24 -14.85 8.27
N ASP A 282 -23.95 -13.56 8.35
CA ASP A 282 -24.65 -12.65 9.25
C ASP A 282 -24.75 -11.25 8.66
N SER A 283 -25.62 -10.41 9.23
CA SER A 283 -25.69 -8.98 8.88
C SER A 283 -26.34 -8.17 9.99
N GLU A 284 -25.73 -7.02 10.27
CA GLU A 284 -26.22 -6.06 11.25
C GLU A 284 -26.38 -4.67 10.61
N TYR A 285 -27.38 -3.93 11.10
CA TYR A 285 -27.52 -2.52 10.77
C TYR A 285 -26.75 -1.68 11.77
N TYR A 286 -25.84 -0.83 11.27
CA TYR A 286 -25.25 0.19 12.12
C TYR A 286 -25.98 1.51 11.90
N ILE A 287 -26.45 2.08 13.00
CA ILE A 287 -27.22 3.32 13.01
C ILE A 287 -26.25 4.42 13.42
N SER A 288 -26.00 5.36 12.55
CA SER A 288 -25.46 6.66 12.97
C SER A 288 -26.60 7.48 13.59
N GLY A 289 -26.32 8.10 14.72
CA GLY A 289 -27.26 8.84 15.57
C GLY A 289 -28.48 9.49 14.91
N GLY A 290 -29.61 9.00 15.22
CA GLY A 290 -30.92 9.52 15.38
C GLY A 290 -31.44 10.73 14.57
N GLY A 291 -31.47 10.69 13.24
CA GLY A 291 -32.14 11.68 12.42
C GLY A 291 -32.92 11.03 11.28
N SER A 292 -34.02 11.63 10.86
CA SER A 292 -34.96 11.11 9.85
C SER A 292 -34.42 11.11 8.40
N ASN A 293 -33.14 11.46 8.18
CA ASN A 293 -32.47 11.47 6.89
C ASN A 293 -31.10 10.79 7.03
N ASN A 294 -31.07 9.49 7.34
CA ASN A 294 -29.86 8.71 7.55
C ASN A 294 -29.24 8.31 6.22
N TYR A 295 -28.51 9.21 5.58
CA TYR A 295 -27.65 8.86 4.45
C TYR A 295 -26.33 8.30 4.97
N MET A 296 -26.16 6.99 4.88
CA MET A 296 -24.89 6.32 5.14
C MET A 296 -24.15 6.17 3.82
N ALA A 297 -23.04 6.88 3.68
CA ALA A 297 -22.24 6.85 2.46
C ALA A 297 -20.75 6.65 2.78
N TRP A 298 -19.96 6.32 1.76
CA TRP A 298 -18.50 6.34 1.82
C TRP A 298 -17.91 5.39 2.87
N ASN A 299 -18.28 4.11 2.81
CA ASN A 299 -17.73 3.08 3.71
C ASN A 299 -16.26 2.80 3.38
N SER A 300 -15.45 2.66 4.42
CA SER A 300 -14.06 2.23 4.32
C SER A 300 -13.73 1.30 5.48
N LEU A 301 -13.68 0.00 5.19
CA LEU A 301 -13.34 -1.04 6.14
C LEU A 301 -11.83 -1.24 6.23
N VAL A 302 -11.38 -1.48 7.45
CA VAL A 302 -10.02 -1.95 7.72
C VAL A 302 -10.06 -3.07 8.76
N LYS A 303 -9.24 -4.09 8.55
CA LYS A 303 -9.01 -5.14 9.53
C LYS A 303 -8.09 -4.61 10.63
N ILE A 304 -8.52 -4.74 11.89
CA ILE A 304 -7.69 -4.44 13.07
C ILE A 304 -6.92 -5.69 13.49
N ASP A 305 -7.64 -6.80 13.67
CA ASP A 305 -7.11 -8.13 13.96
C ASP A 305 -8.02 -9.21 13.37
N ASP A 306 -7.81 -10.48 13.72
CA ASP A 306 -8.58 -11.60 13.16
C ASP A 306 -10.06 -11.61 13.59
N ASN A 307 -10.44 -10.84 14.61
CA ASN A 307 -11.79 -10.79 15.16
C ASN A 307 -12.42 -9.40 15.03
N THR A 308 -11.67 -8.37 14.67
CA THR A 308 -12.12 -6.98 14.78
C THR A 308 -11.90 -6.23 13.47
N VAL A 309 -12.92 -5.52 13.03
CA VAL A 309 -12.85 -4.57 11.92
C VAL A 309 -13.26 -3.18 12.39
N ALA A 310 -12.71 -2.16 11.76
CA ALA A 310 -13.20 -0.79 11.86
C ALA A 310 -13.78 -0.35 10.52
N ASN A 311 -14.87 0.40 10.56
CA ASN A 311 -15.49 1.04 9.41
C ASN A 311 -15.52 2.55 9.62
N ALA A 312 -14.85 3.29 8.75
CA ALA A 312 -15.03 4.73 8.64
C ALA A 312 -16.16 5.01 7.65
N HIS A 313 -17.12 5.84 8.02
CA HIS A 313 -18.29 6.11 7.20
C HIS A 313 -18.86 7.50 7.47
N SER A 314 -19.62 8.05 6.52
CA SER A 314 -20.40 9.24 6.78
C SER A 314 -21.69 8.90 7.52
N GLY A 315 -22.18 9.84 8.31
CA GLY A 315 -23.39 9.65 9.16
C GLY A 315 -24.44 10.69 8.94
N ALA A 316 -25.53 10.39 9.47
CA ALA A 316 -26.95 10.69 9.61
C ALA A 316 -27.48 12.05 9.30
N SER A 317 -27.15 13.15 9.37
CA SER A 317 -27.94 14.35 9.02
C SER A 317 -27.34 15.16 7.88
N GLY A 318 -27.65 14.70 6.67
CA GLY A 318 -27.20 15.37 5.44
C GLY A 318 -25.77 15.03 5.00
N GLY A 319 -25.16 13.96 5.56
CA GLY A 319 -23.84 13.47 5.14
C GLY A 319 -22.64 14.30 5.60
N ALA A 320 -22.83 15.14 6.63
CA ALA A 320 -21.80 16.06 7.10
C ALA A 320 -20.92 15.53 8.24
N GLU A 321 -21.28 14.39 8.85
CA GLU A 321 -20.55 13.83 9.99
C GLU A 321 -19.74 12.61 9.59
N GLY A 322 -18.50 12.52 10.06
CA GLY A 322 -17.65 11.33 9.91
C GLY A 322 -17.70 10.47 11.18
N TRP A 323 -17.79 9.17 11.00
CA TRP A 323 -17.87 8.18 12.08
C TRP A 323 -16.80 7.11 11.89
N ILE A 324 -16.31 6.55 12.99
CA ILE A 324 -15.55 5.29 12.99
C ILE A 324 -16.26 4.35 13.95
N THR A 325 -16.68 3.19 13.45
CA THR A 325 -17.35 2.15 14.23
C THR A 325 -16.54 0.86 14.15
N THR A 326 -16.36 0.19 15.29
CA THR A 326 -15.69 -1.11 15.35
C THR A 326 -16.69 -2.24 15.58
N TYR A 327 -16.41 -3.41 15.00
CA TYR A 327 -17.24 -4.60 15.09
C TYR A 327 -16.39 -5.79 15.49
N ASN A 328 -16.91 -6.59 16.43
CA ASN A 328 -16.36 -7.89 16.76
C ASN A 328 -17.07 -8.97 15.94
N ILE A 329 -16.29 -9.80 15.28
CA ILE A 329 -16.78 -10.84 14.36
C ILE A 329 -16.09 -12.15 14.73
N ASP A 330 -16.84 -13.21 14.90
CA ASP A 330 -16.24 -14.54 15.09
C ASP A 330 -15.56 -14.98 13.79
N PRO A 331 -14.23 -15.22 13.80
CA PRO A 331 -13.47 -15.52 12.58
C PRO A 331 -13.74 -16.90 12.00
N SER A 332 -14.49 -17.75 12.70
CA SER A 332 -14.86 -19.12 12.29
C SER A 332 -16.30 -19.22 11.78
N SER A 333 -17.24 -18.60 12.48
CA SER A 333 -18.67 -18.63 12.10
C SER A 333 -19.08 -17.45 11.22
N GLY A 334 -18.44 -16.31 11.39
CA GLY A 334 -18.81 -15.04 10.77
C GLY A 334 -19.90 -14.29 11.55
N ASP A 335 -20.27 -14.74 12.74
CA ASP A 335 -21.29 -14.07 13.55
C ASP A 335 -20.77 -12.73 14.05
N ILE A 336 -21.58 -11.68 13.90
CA ILE A 336 -21.29 -10.34 14.38
C ILE A 336 -21.74 -10.27 15.83
N THR A 337 -20.81 -10.19 16.78
CA THR A 337 -21.07 -10.32 18.21
C THR A 337 -21.32 -8.98 18.93
N GLY A 338 -21.39 -7.90 18.19
CA GLY A 338 -21.77 -6.57 18.68
C GLY A 338 -20.86 -5.46 18.15
N ALA A 339 -21.41 -4.27 18.00
CA ALA A 339 -20.64 -3.06 17.84
C ALA A 339 -20.03 -2.71 19.21
N SER A 340 -18.78 -3.04 19.45
CA SER A 340 -18.07 -2.62 20.66
C SER A 340 -17.44 -1.26 20.38
N GLY A 341 -18.13 -0.19 20.61
CA GLY A 341 -17.50 1.10 20.53
C GLY A 341 -18.46 2.26 20.73
N SER A 342 -18.06 3.22 21.54
CA SER A 342 -18.60 4.56 21.52
C SER A 342 -18.42 5.14 20.12
N GLN A 343 -19.51 5.52 19.50
CA GLN A 343 -19.50 6.33 18.29
C GLN A 343 -18.80 7.65 18.63
N ASN A 344 -17.58 7.83 18.15
CA ASN A 344 -16.89 9.11 18.28
C ASN A 344 -17.11 9.90 16.99
N THR A 345 -17.85 10.98 17.09
CA THR A 345 -18.01 11.95 16.00
C THR A 345 -16.72 12.75 15.88
N TYR A 346 -16.07 12.68 14.72
CA TYR A 346 -14.98 13.59 14.39
C TYR A 346 -15.56 14.72 13.52
N VAL A 347 -15.44 15.96 14.00
CA VAL A 347 -15.84 17.18 13.29
C VAL A 347 -14.69 17.66 12.41
#